data_a60104cb76c632d651fb0e63d3b011df
#
_entry.id   a60104cb76c632d651fb0e63d3b011df
#
_cell.length_a   1.000
_cell.length_b   1.000
_cell.length_c   1.000
_cell.angle_alpha   90.00
_cell.angle_beta   90.00
_cell.angle_gamma   90.00
#
_symmetry.space_group_name_H-M   'P 1'
#
loop_
_entity.id
_entity.type
_entity.pdbx_description
1 polymer ?
#
loop_
_entity_poly.entity_id
_entity_poly.type
_entity_poly.pdbx_seq_one_letter_code
_entity_poly.pdbx_strand_id
1 'polypeptide(L)'
;MSSIPVSMGVCALALAVTIAGGCSNTGVITEAYATLAEAQAAGAVDRGWLPRGLPPATRELRVAHDENSHRRWGLYEFPPDQGDALRPLLGAEISFDGLSCNPPRRIEWWPVLLRAELDGERLKATGLRVYAASDADLIHAVNWAQGRGYYWSRE
;
A
#
# COMPACT_ATOMS: atom_id res chain seq x y z
N MET A 1 23.08 -23.59 56.73
CA MET A 1 22.86 -24.21 55.39
C MET A 1 21.91 -23.30 54.63
N SER A 2 22.48 -22.41 53.85
CA SER A 2 21.74 -21.37 53.09
C SER A 2 21.56 -21.84 51.66
N SER A 3 20.33 -22.02 51.24
CA SER A 3 19.98 -22.32 49.82
C SER A 3 19.63 -21.02 49.12
N ILE A 4 20.40 -20.69 48.10
CA ILE A 4 20.16 -19.55 47.20
C ILE A 4 19.29 -20.01 46.05
N PRO A 5 18.17 -19.36 45.69
CA PRO A 5 17.45 -19.66 44.46
C PRO A 5 18.10 -18.96 43.28
N VAL A 6 18.46 -19.78 42.29
CA VAL A 6 18.93 -19.28 40.99
C VAL A 6 17.73 -18.83 40.18
N SER A 7 17.65 -17.52 39.95
CA SER A 7 16.69 -16.92 39.04
C SER A 7 17.16 -17.11 37.60
N MET A 8 16.49 -17.96 36.82
CA MET A 8 16.69 -18.11 35.38
C MET A 8 15.98 -16.98 34.65
N GLY A 9 16.75 -15.96 34.28
CA GLY A 9 16.27 -14.92 33.37
C GLY A 9 16.15 -15.46 31.95
N VAL A 10 14.93 -15.49 31.47
CA VAL A 10 14.64 -15.77 30.04
C VAL A 10 14.94 -14.50 29.25
N CYS A 11 16.08 -14.46 28.57
CA CYS A 11 16.36 -13.46 27.54
C CYS A 11 15.53 -13.79 26.30
N ALA A 12 14.46 -13.01 26.09
CA ALA A 12 13.75 -13.01 24.82
C ALA A 12 14.64 -12.31 23.78
N LEU A 13 15.25 -13.10 22.89
CA LEU A 13 15.97 -12.61 21.73
C LEU A 13 14.93 -12.11 20.72
N ALA A 14 14.73 -10.81 20.62
CA ALA A 14 14.01 -10.20 19.53
C ALA A 14 14.88 -10.31 18.27
N LEU A 15 14.51 -11.20 17.35
CA LEU A 15 15.13 -11.31 16.04
C LEU A 15 14.64 -10.14 15.18
N ALA A 16 15.40 -9.05 15.16
CA ALA A 16 15.21 -7.99 14.19
C ALA A 16 15.72 -8.50 12.83
N VAL A 17 14.80 -8.89 11.96
CA VAL A 17 15.11 -9.17 10.56
C VAL A 17 15.32 -7.84 9.86
N THR A 18 16.54 -7.36 9.85
CA THR A 18 16.99 -6.28 8.97
C THR A 18 17.12 -6.84 7.57
N ILE A 19 16.12 -6.62 6.73
CA ILE A 19 16.26 -6.84 5.29
C ILE A 19 17.15 -5.71 4.78
N ALA A 20 18.43 -6.01 4.57
CA ALA A 20 19.35 -5.13 3.89
C ALA A 20 18.89 -4.99 2.43
N GLY A 21 18.14 -3.93 2.15
CA GLY A 21 17.80 -3.54 0.79
C GLY A 21 19.08 -3.18 0.04
N GLY A 22 19.39 -3.96 -1.00
CA GLY A 22 20.52 -3.67 -1.88
C GLY A 22 20.40 -2.29 -2.49
N CYS A 23 21.46 -1.52 -2.43
CA CYS A 23 21.61 -0.22 -3.09
C CYS A 23 21.43 -0.37 -4.61
N SER A 24 20.26 -0.07 -5.11
CA SER A 24 20.05 0.22 -6.53
C SER A 24 19.67 1.69 -6.66
N ASN A 25 20.52 2.43 -7.32
CA ASN A 25 20.54 3.88 -7.54
C ASN A 25 19.34 4.34 -8.43
N THR A 26 18.11 3.99 -8.07
CA THR A 26 16.91 4.26 -8.88
C THR A 26 15.99 5.32 -8.29
N GLY A 27 16.25 5.83 -7.07
CA GLY A 27 15.37 6.79 -6.39
C GLY A 27 14.03 6.20 -5.91
N VAL A 28 13.74 4.94 -6.22
CA VAL A 28 12.50 4.27 -5.81
C VAL A 28 12.72 3.47 -4.53
N ILE A 29 11.98 3.83 -3.49
CA ILE A 29 11.97 3.15 -2.20
C ILE A 29 10.67 2.36 -2.07
N THR A 30 10.76 1.14 -1.52
CA THR A 30 9.61 0.26 -1.28
C THR A 30 9.53 -0.12 0.18
N GLU A 31 8.33 -0.08 0.74
CA GLU A 31 8.05 -0.47 2.13
C GLU A 31 6.78 -1.35 2.19
N ALA A 32 6.68 -2.15 3.22
CA ALA A 32 5.53 -2.99 3.48
C ALA A 32 5.16 -2.97 4.97
N TYR A 33 3.87 -2.97 5.26
CA TYR A 33 3.32 -2.94 6.62
C TYR A 33 2.18 -3.94 6.72
N ALA A 34 2.14 -4.73 7.79
CA ALA A 34 1.06 -5.69 7.99
C ALA A 34 -0.26 -4.98 8.32
N THR A 35 -0.21 -3.86 9.02
CA THR A 35 -1.37 -3.09 9.47
C THR A 35 -1.22 -1.59 9.20
N LEU A 36 -2.35 -0.88 9.12
CA LEU A 36 -2.35 0.58 9.03
C LEU A 36 -1.69 1.23 10.26
N ALA A 37 -1.89 0.64 11.45
CA ALA A 37 -1.29 1.16 12.67
C ALA A 37 0.25 1.12 12.63
N GLU A 38 0.84 0.05 12.10
CA GLU A 38 2.29 -0.04 11.88
C GLU A 38 2.77 1.03 10.89
N ALA A 39 2.07 1.20 9.79
CA ALA A 39 2.40 2.21 8.79
C ALA A 39 2.32 3.64 9.36
N GLN A 40 1.33 3.92 10.21
CA GLN A 40 1.19 5.21 10.91
C GLN A 40 2.34 5.42 11.90
N ALA A 41 2.67 4.42 12.71
CA ALA A 41 3.78 4.48 13.65
C ALA A 41 5.13 4.70 12.95
N ALA A 42 5.30 4.13 11.76
CA ALA A 42 6.46 4.36 10.91
C ALA A 42 6.45 5.74 10.20
N GLY A 43 5.37 6.52 10.32
CA GLY A 43 5.24 7.85 9.69
C GLY A 43 4.95 7.82 8.20
N ALA A 44 4.55 6.69 7.62
CA ALA A 44 4.30 6.56 6.18
C ALA A 44 3.12 7.43 5.71
N VAL A 45 2.10 7.59 6.57
CA VAL A 45 0.94 8.46 6.30
C VAL A 45 1.34 9.93 6.37
N ASP A 46 2.12 10.32 7.37
CA ASP A 46 2.56 11.71 7.57
C ASP A 46 3.49 12.17 6.44
N ARG A 47 4.35 11.28 5.94
CA ARG A 47 5.19 11.53 4.76
C ARG A 47 4.41 11.56 3.45
N GLY A 48 3.12 11.24 3.47
CA GLY A 48 2.28 11.21 2.29
C GLY A 48 2.51 10.01 1.37
N TRP A 49 3.17 8.97 1.83
CA TRP A 49 3.39 7.74 1.03
C TRP A 49 2.14 6.89 0.95
N LEU A 50 1.34 6.88 2.01
CA LEU A 50 0.02 6.26 2.06
C LEU A 50 -1.10 7.31 2.00
N PRO A 51 -2.25 6.99 1.38
CA PRO A 51 -3.42 7.85 1.41
C PRO A 51 -3.87 8.12 2.84
N ARG A 52 -4.25 9.36 3.12
CA ARG A 52 -4.93 9.71 4.38
C ARG A 52 -6.36 9.23 4.34
N GLY A 53 -6.87 8.76 5.47
CA GLY A 53 -8.26 8.31 5.57
C GLY A 53 -8.50 6.84 5.21
N LEU A 54 -7.45 6.03 5.08
CA LEU A 54 -7.62 4.58 5.01
C LEU A 54 -8.32 4.06 6.28
N PRO A 55 -9.28 3.13 6.17
CA PRO A 55 -9.97 2.56 7.32
C PRO A 55 -9.02 1.85 8.29
N PRO A 56 -9.28 1.87 9.60
CA PRO A 56 -8.41 1.21 10.60
C PRO A 56 -8.18 -0.28 10.37
N ALA A 57 -9.15 -0.97 9.74
CA ALA A 57 -9.04 -2.39 9.39
C ALA A 57 -8.19 -2.67 8.14
N THR A 58 -7.58 -1.65 7.54
CA THR A 58 -6.68 -1.80 6.40
C THR A 58 -5.42 -2.55 6.80
N ARG A 59 -5.03 -3.50 5.96
CA ARG A 59 -3.90 -4.40 6.18
C ARG A 59 -3.13 -4.65 4.88
N GLU A 60 -2.02 -5.39 4.98
CA GLU A 60 -1.18 -5.79 3.85
C GLU A 60 -0.83 -4.60 2.93
N LEU A 61 -0.37 -3.52 3.56
CA LEU A 61 -0.03 -2.30 2.84
C LEU A 61 1.36 -2.44 2.21
N ARG A 62 1.45 -2.07 0.94
CA ARG A 62 2.72 -1.97 0.22
C ARG A 62 2.80 -0.62 -0.45
N VAL A 63 3.96 -0.02 -0.38
CA VAL A 63 4.21 1.32 -0.91
C VAL A 63 5.47 1.29 -1.74
N ALA A 64 5.44 1.99 -2.86
CA ALA A 64 6.62 2.42 -3.58
C ALA A 64 6.52 3.92 -3.81
N HIS A 65 7.60 4.64 -3.57
CA HIS A 65 7.67 6.06 -3.86
C HIS A 65 9.01 6.38 -4.52
N ASP A 66 8.98 7.34 -5.44
CA ASP A 66 10.16 7.83 -6.13
C ASP A 66 10.53 9.20 -5.54
N GLU A 67 11.69 9.28 -4.92
CA GLU A 67 12.17 10.50 -4.26
C GLU A 67 12.43 11.64 -5.25
N ASN A 68 12.72 11.33 -6.52
CA ASN A 68 13.02 12.33 -7.53
C ASN A 68 11.76 12.95 -8.15
N SER A 69 10.77 12.11 -8.45
CA SER A 69 9.52 12.54 -9.10
C SER A 69 8.37 12.78 -8.13
N HIS A 70 8.53 12.41 -6.87
CA HIS A 70 7.49 12.39 -5.84
C HIS A 70 6.27 11.53 -6.19
N ARG A 71 6.40 10.66 -7.20
CA ARG A 71 5.36 9.72 -7.58
C ARG A 71 5.32 8.56 -6.60
N ARG A 72 4.13 8.02 -6.42
CA ARG A 72 3.88 6.91 -5.50
C ARG A 72 2.92 5.91 -6.09
N TRP A 73 3.08 4.66 -5.68
CA TRP A 73 2.24 3.52 -6.02
C TRP A 73 2.02 2.71 -4.75
N GLY A 74 0.85 2.16 -4.59
CA GLY A 74 0.59 1.34 -3.43
C GLY A 74 -0.53 0.34 -3.62
N LEU A 75 -0.54 -0.61 -2.70
CA LEU A 75 -1.53 -1.65 -2.56
C LEU A 75 -1.96 -1.69 -1.11
N TYR A 76 -3.24 -1.94 -0.87
CA TYR A 76 -3.80 -2.20 0.44
C TYR A 76 -4.93 -3.21 0.36
N GLU A 77 -5.16 -3.92 1.46
CA GLU A 77 -6.30 -4.81 1.62
C GLU A 77 -7.23 -4.31 2.73
N PHE A 78 -8.50 -4.60 2.58
CA PHE A 78 -9.53 -4.30 3.58
C PHE A 78 -10.57 -5.43 3.62
N PRO A 79 -11.24 -5.66 4.77
CA PRO A 79 -12.34 -6.63 4.83
C PRO A 79 -13.45 -6.22 3.85
N PRO A 80 -13.89 -7.09 2.92
CA PRO A 80 -14.92 -6.74 1.92
C PRO A 80 -16.23 -6.25 2.53
N ASP A 81 -16.62 -6.78 3.70
CA ASP A 81 -17.80 -6.38 4.46
C ASP A 81 -17.68 -5.00 5.13
N GLN A 82 -16.46 -4.43 5.15
CA GLN A 82 -16.17 -3.09 5.66
C GLN A 82 -15.80 -2.09 4.56
N GLY A 83 -16.06 -2.43 3.31
CA GLY A 83 -15.72 -1.60 2.15
C GLY A 83 -16.33 -0.21 2.19
N ASP A 84 -17.50 -0.02 2.79
CA ASP A 84 -18.12 1.29 2.92
C ASP A 84 -17.27 2.31 3.70
N ALA A 85 -16.42 1.86 4.61
CA ALA A 85 -15.49 2.72 5.33
C ALA A 85 -14.40 3.33 4.42
N LEU A 86 -14.17 2.76 3.24
CA LEU A 86 -13.22 3.29 2.25
C LEU A 86 -13.83 4.41 1.40
N ARG A 87 -15.16 4.48 1.26
CA ARG A 87 -15.83 5.43 0.36
C ARG A 87 -15.50 6.91 0.58
N PRO A 88 -15.31 7.41 1.81
CA PRO A 88 -14.94 8.81 2.02
C PRO A 88 -13.58 9.19 1.41
N LEU A 89 -12.67 8.23 1.26
CA LEU A 89 -11.38 8.44 0.61
C LEU A 89 -11.54 8.57 -0.91
N LEU A 90 -12.53 7.89 -1.48
CA LEU A 90 -12.78 7.81 -2.91
C LEU A 90 -13.70 8.97 -3.32
N GLY A 91 -13.34 9.66 -4.39
CA GLY A 91 -14.20 10.62 -5.06
C GLY A 91 -15.09 9.94 -6.10
N ALA A 92 -15.30 10.60 -7.23
CA ALA A 92 -16.10 10.07 -8.32
C ALA A 92 -15.45 8.81 -8.94
N GLU A 93 -16.29 7.84 -9.30
CA GLU A 93 -15.90 6.77 -10.22
C GLU A 93 -15.63 7.38 -11.60
N ILE A 94 -14.52 7.02 -12.20
CA ILE A 94 -14.06 7.52 -13.48
C ILE A 94 -13.82 6.38 -14.47
N SER A 95 -13.53 6.71 -15.74
CA SER A 95 -13.09 5.71 -16.71
C SER A 95 -11.62 5.39 -16.57
N PHE A 96 -11.22 4.18 -16.97
CA PHE A 96 -9.81 3.84 -17.17
C PHE A 96 -9.21 4.50 -18.40
N ASP A 97 -10.04 5.01 -19.31
CA ASP A 97 -9.60 5.59 -20.56
C ASP A 97 -8.70 6.81 -20.33
N GLY A 98 -7.55 6.82 -20.98
CA GLY A 98 -6.57 7.89 -20.83
C GLY A 98 -5.79 7.92 -19.52
N LEU A 99 -6.00 6.93 -18.63
CA LEU A 99 -5.19 6.78 -17.44
C LEU A 99 -3.93 5.97 -17.70
N SER A 100 -2.85 6.30 -17.01
CA SER A 100 -1.65 5.51 -16.96
C SER A 100 -1.14 5.40 -15.52
N CYS A 101 -0.53 4.25 -15.18
CA CYS A 101 0.06 4.04 -13.86
C CYS A 101 1.58 4.24 -13.89
N ASN A 102 2.23 3.91 -14.99
CA ASN A 102 3.68 3.97 -15.21
C ASN A 102 4.51 3.52 -13.99
N PRO A 103 4.26 2.32 -13.42
CA PRO A 103 4.97 1.87 -12.24
C PRO A 103 6.43 1.55 -12.57
N PRO A 104 7.37 1.76 -11.63
CA PRO A 104 8.74 1.31 -11.79
C PRO A 104 8.80 -0.21 -12.04
N ARG A 105 9.70 -0.63 -12.94
CA ARG A 105 9.81 -2.06 -13.34
C ARG A 105 10.07 -3.01 -12.17
N ARG A 106 10.74 -2.54 -11.12
CA ARG A 106 11.18 -3.34 -9.97
C ARG A 106 10.14 -3.54 -8.88
N ILE A 107 8.93 -2.98 -9.02
CA ILE A 107 7.85 -3.22 -8.06
C ILE A 107 7.19 -4.56 -8.40
N GLU A 108 7.68 -5.67 -7.85
CA GLU A 108 7.21 -7.03 -8.18
C GLU A 108 5.74 -7.27 -7.79
N TRP A 109 5.29 -6.67 -6.71
CA TRP A 109 3.92 -6.81 -6.19
C TRP A 109 2.87 -5.99 -6.97
N TRP A 110 3.28 -5.10 -7.88
CA TRP A 110 2.34 -4.35 -8.72
C TRP A 110 1.73 -5.26 -9.78
N PRO A 111 0.38 -5.25 -9.95
CA PRO A 111 -0.28 -6.19 -10.84
C PRO A 111 0.08 -5.93 -12.31
N VAL A 112 0.26 -6.99 -13.06
CA VAL A 112 0.60 -6.93 -14.50
C VAL A 112 -0.46 -6.16 -15.29
N LEU A 113 -1.73 -6.31 -14.92
CA LEU A 113 -2.86 -5.62 -15.58
C LEU A 113 -2.81 -4.08 -15.46
N LEU A 114 -2.08 -3.57 -14.46
CA LEU A 114 -1.90 -2.13 -14.25
C LEU A 114 -0.49 -1.65 -14.67
N ARG A 115 0.29 -2.45 -15.40
CA ARG A 115 1.65 -2.06 -15.85
C ARG A 115 1.72 -1.50 -17.26
N ALA A 116 0.83 -1.98 -18.12
CA ALA A 116 0.75 -1.60 -19.51
C ALA A 116 -0.35 -0.57 -19.74
N GLU A 117 -0.68 -0.32 -20.99
CA GLU A 117 -1.88 0.43 -21.35
C GLU A 117 -3.11 -0.17 -20.66
N LEU A 118 -3.89 0.68 -20.00
CA LEU A 118 -5.03 0.25 -19.21
C LEU A 118 -6.22 -0.06 -20.12
N ASP A 119 -6.47 -1.35 -20.32
CA ASP A 119 -7.68 -1.83 -21.01
C ASP A 119 -8.87 -1.81 -20.02
N GLY A 120 -9.72 -0.79 -20.14
CA GLY A 120 -10.83 -0.56 -19.24
C GLY A 120 -11.84 -1.71 -19.20
N GLU A 121 -12.13 -2.34 -20.33
CA GLU A 121 -13.08 -3.46 -20.38
C GLU A 121 -12.50 -4.69 -19.67
N ARG A 122 -11.23 -5.00 -19.92
CA ARG A 122 -10.53 -6.09 -19.25
C ARG A 122 -10.40 -5.86 -17.75
N LEU A 123 -10.09 -4.64 -17.33
CA LEU A 123 -9.97 -4.29 -15.91
C LEU A 123 -11.31 -4.38 -15.19
N LYS A 124 -12.38 -3.87 -15.80
CA LYS A 124 -13.75 -4.02 -15.28
C LYS A 124 -14.18 -5.48 -15.18
N ALA A 125 -13.83 -6.31 -16.16
CA ALA A 125 -14.11 -7.75 -16.14
C ALA A 125 -13.43 -8.48 -14.97
N THR A 126 -12.30 -7.98 -14.47
CA THR A 126 -11.64 -8.49 -13.24
C THR A 126 -12.27 -7.98 -11.94
N GLY A 127 -13.30 -7.14 -12.02
CA GLY A 127 -13.97 -6.54 -10.87
C GLY A 127 -13.37 -5.22 -10.38
N LEU A 128 -12.37 -4.68 -11.07
CA LEU A 128 -11.78 -3.38 -10.73
C LEU A 128 -12.71 -2.24 -11.13
N ARG A 129 -12.80 -1.26 -10.23
CA ARG A 129 -13.43 0.05 -10.47
C ARG A 129 -12.41 1.13 -10.14
N VAL A 130 -12.40 2.22 -10.88
CA VAL A 130 -11.40 3.27 -10.72
C VAL A 130 -12.05 4.57 -10.25
N TYR A 131 -11.38 5.24 -9.31
CA TYR A 131 -11.86 6.46 -8.65
C TYR A 131 -10.78 7.51 -8.63
N ALA A 132 -11.16 8.77 -8.80
CA ALA A 132 -10.31 9.88 -8.42
C ALA A 132 -10.37 10.04 -6.89
N ALA A 133 -9.24 10.22 -6.21
CA ALA A 133 -9.26 10.50 -4.78
C ALA A 133 -9.97 11.84 -4.49
N SER A 134 -10.62 11.92 -3.32
CA SER A 134 -11.38 13.12 -2.94
C SER A 134 -10.50 14.29 -2.55
N ASP A 135 -9.29 14.05 -2.06
CA ASP A 135 -8.44 15.06 -1.42
C ASP A 135 -6.99 15.10 -1.91
N ALA A 136 -6.62 14.29 -2.88
CA ALA A 136 -5.24 14.19 -3.33
C ALA A 136 -5.14 13.86 -4.82
N ASP A 137 -3.96 14.10 -5.39
CA ASP A 137 -3.62 13.72 -6.77
C ASP A 137 -3.36 12.22 -6.90
N LEU A 138 -4.32 11.43 -6.42
CA LEU A 138 -4.29 9.98 -6.47
C LEU A 138 -5.44 9.41 -7.28
N ILE A 139 -5.15 8.31 -7.95
CA ILE A 139 -6.13 7.43 -8.57
C ILE A 139 -6.16 6.15 -7.74
N HIS A 140 -7.35 5.64 -7.48
CA HIS A 140 -7.56 4.35 -6.82
C HIS A 140 -8.26 3.37 -7.77
N ALA A 141 -7.73 2.17 -7.89
CA ALA A 141 -8.43 1.05 -8.52
C ALA A 141 -8.80 0.03 -7.44
N VAL A 142 -10.09 -0.22 -7.25
CA VAL A 142 -10.62 -1.02 -6.14
C VAL A 142 -11.36 -2.23 -6.65
N ASN A 143 -11.01 -3.40 -6.15
CA ASN A 143 -11.80 -4.62 -6.25
C ASN A 143 -12.58 -4.82 -4.94
N TRP A 144 -13.83 -4.45 -4.95
CA TRP A 144 -14.72 -4.50 -3.78
C TRP A 144 -14.96 -5.92 -3.27
N ALA A 145 -15.12 -6.87 -4.19
CA ALA A 145 -15.38 -8.26 -3.84
C ALA A 145 -14.18 -8.93 -3.18
N GLN A 146 -12.97 -8.57 -3.58
CA GLN A 146 -11.74 -9.09 -3.00
C GLN A 146 -11.24 -8.29 -1.80
N GLY A 147 -11.78 -7.09 -1.57
CA GLY A 147 -11.28 -6.20 -0.54
C GLY A 147 -9.85 -5.73 -0.80
N ARG A 148 -9.54 -5.36 -2.04
CA ARG A 148 -8.19 -4.93 -2.44
C ARG A 148 -8.23 -3.64 -3.23
N GLY A 149 -7.36 -2.70 -2.88
CA GLY A 149 -7.19 -1.44 -3.57
C GLY A 149 -5.74 -1.22 -4.01
N TYR A 150 -5.60 -0.56 -5.13
CA TYR A 150 -4.35 -0.04 -5.66
C TYR A 150 -4.47 1.47 -5.79
N TYR A 151 -3.38 2.19 -5.60
CA TYR A 151 -3.35 3.63 -5.84
C TYR A 151 -2.06 4.05 -6.51
N TRP A 152 -2.11 5.14 -7.26
CA TRP A 152 -0.95 5.76 -7.88
C TRP A 152 -1.15 7.27 -8.04
N SER A 153 -0.05 8.00 -8.18
CA SER A 153 -0.10 9.44 -8.46
C SER A 153 -0.68 9.68 -9.84
N ARG A 154 -1.60 10.65 -9.95
CA ARG A 154 -2.09 11.15 -11.23
C ARG A 154 -0.93 11.85 -11.96
N GLU A 155 -0.85 11.67 -13.27
CA GLU A 155 0.07 12.38 -14.15
C GLU A 155 -0.52 13.72 -14.58
#